data_b1d96c3fc83007beb1e0e96b1fa52c6a
#
_entry.id   b1d96c3fc83007beb1e0e96b1fa52c6a
#
_cell.length_a   1.000
_cell.length_b   1.000
_cell.length_c   1.000
_cell.angle_alpha   90.00
_cell.angle_beta   90.00
_cell.angle_gamma   90.00
#
_symmetry.space_group_name_H-M   'P 1'
#
loop_
_entity.id
_entity.type
_entity.pdbx_description
1 polymer ?
#
loop_
_entity_poly.entity_id
_entity_poly.type
_entity_poly.pdbx_seq_one_letter_code
_entity_poly.pdbx_strand_id
1 'polypeptide(L)'
;MPATHRLEELSVDDCLTLLAGKSLGRLVYVMDGEPQIRPLTYNLQRGSVVFRIGYGELLDAIHQQPVVFEVDHGDPSVRTGWSVIIRGIAEEIWQTDDLEAARETDLRPWAPGTRDHYVRIIPRSMTGRRIA
;
A
#
# COMPACT_ATOMS: atom_id res chain seq x y z
N MET A 1 -27.85 -2.78 26.81
CA MET A 1 -27.35 -1.68 26.00
C MET A 1 -26.53 -2.23 24.86
N PRO A 2 -26.84 -1.92 23.62
CA PRO A 2 -25.96 -2.30 22.55
C PRO A 2 -24.60 -1.61 22.70
N ALA A 3 -23.55 -2.31 22.36
CA ALA A 3 -22.22 -1.72 22.36
C ALA A 3 -22.20 -0.58 21.33
N THR A 4 -21.69 0.57 21.75
CA THR A 4 -21.53 1.71 20.86
C THR A 4 -20.17 1.61 20.17
N HIS A 5 -20.19 1.53 18.84
CA HIS A 5 -18.96 1.55 18.05
C HIS A 5 -18.35 2.94 18.08
N ARG A 6 -17.03 3.00 18.16
CA ARG A 6 -16.28 4.24 18.18
C ARG A 6 -15.36 4.30 16.98
N LEU A 7 -15.35 5.45 16.34
CA LEU A 7 -14.36 5.74 15.29
C LEU A 7 -13.15 6.39 15.95
N GLU A 8 -12.01 5.74 15.80
CA GLU A 8 -10.75 6.19 16.40
C GLU A 8 -9.74 6.50 15.30
N GLU A 9 -8.99 7.57 15.48
CA GLU A 9 -7.82 7.84 14.66
C GLU A 9 -6.65 7.00 15.17
N LEU A 10 -5.87 6.44 14.24
CA LEU A 10 -4.72 5.61 14.56
C LEU A 10 -3.44 6.43 14.48
N SER A 11 -2.48 6.12 15.34
CA SER A 11 -1.12 6.63 15.24
C SER A 11 -0.41 6.01 14.02
N VAL A 12 0.70 6.61 13.60
CA VAL A 12 1.54 6.04 12.53
C VAL A 12 2.05 4.66 12.94
N ASP A 13 2.46 4.48 14.19
CA ASP A 13 2.93 3.18 14.68
C ASP A 13 1.84 2.11 14.59
N ASP A 14 0.62 2.44 14.97
CA ASP A 14 -0.52 1.54 14.84
C ASP A 14 -0.80 1.20 13.37
N CYS A 15 -0.73 2.20 12.49
CA CYS A 15 -0.88 1.99 11.05
C CYS A 15 0.16 1.00 10.53
N LEU A 16 1.43 1.16 10.89
CA LEU A 16 2.50 0.27 10.45
C LEU A 16 2.29 -1.16 10.95
N THR A 17 1.84 -1.31 12.19
CA THR A 17 1.53 -2.64 12.75
C THR A 17 0.41 -3.31 11.97
N LEU A 18 -0.65 -2.59 11.63
CA LEU A 18 -1.76 -3.14 10.86
C LEU A 18 -1.33 -3.47 9.43
N LEU A 19 -0.55 -2.61 8.78
CA LEU A 19 -0.03 -2.86 7.44
C LEU A 19 0.83 -4.13 7.39
N ALA A 20 1.64 -4.37 8.41
CA ALA A 20 2.50 -5.54 8.47
C ALA A 20 1.72 -6.85 8.54
N GLY A 21 0.48 -6.82 8.99
CA GLY A 21 -0.40 -7.99 9.11
C GLY A 21 -1.19 -8.32 7.84
N LYS A 22 -1.04 -7.53 6.77
CA LYS A 22 -1.73 -7.74 5.50
C LYS A 22 -0.75 -7.84 4.36
N SER A 23 -1.21 -8.30 3.20
CA SER A 23 -0.37 -8.47 2.02
C SER A 23 -1.00 -7.92 0.75
N LEU A 24 -2.25 -7.51 0.78
CA LEU A 24 -2.96 -6.97 -0.37
C LEU A 24 -3.47 -5.57 -0.04
N GLY A 25 -3.19 -4.64 -0.93
CA GLY A 25 -3.70 -3.28 -0.86
C GLY A 25 -4.15 -2.79 -2.22
N ARG A 26 -4.48 -1.51 -2.29
CA ARG A 26 -4.98 -0.88 -3.51
C ARG A 26 -4.17 0.36 -3.81
N LEU A 27 -3.57 0.38 -4.98
CA LEU A 27 -2.88 1.55 -5.50
C LEU A 27 -3.88 2.43 -6.24
N VAL A 28 -3.93 3.69 -5.87
CA VAL A 28 -4.73 4.72 -6.54
C VAL A 28 -3.77 5.70 -7.21
N TYR A 29 -3.97 5.93 -8.48
CA TYR A 29 -3.10 6.78 -9.30
C TYR A 29 -3.91 7.46 -10.40
N VAL A 30 -3.31 8.43 -11.06
CA VAL A 30 -3.95 9.14 -12.17
C VAL A 30 -3.24 8.76 -13.46
N MET A 31 -4.00 8.42 -14.47
CA MET A 31 -3.52 8.15 -15.81
C MET A 31 -4.44 8.83 -16.81
N ASP A 32 -3.87 9.62 -17.71
CA ASP A 32 -4.63 10.40 -18.69
C ASP A 32 -5.71 11.29 -18.06
N GLY A 33 -5.40 11.87 -16.89
CA GLY A 33 -6.29 12.76 -16.17
C GLY A 33 -7.39 12.05 -15.38
N GLU A 34 -7.44 10.72 -15.38
CA GLU A 34 -8.47 9.97 -14.71
C GLU A 34 -7.92 9.17 -13.53
N PRO A 35 -8.63 9.14 -12.39
CA PRO A 35 -8.27 8.28 -11.27
C PRO A 35 -8.39 6.80 -11.66
N GLN A 36 -7.38 6.04 -11.28
CA GLN A 36 -7.33 4.59 -11.49
C GLN A 36 -7.12 3.91 -10.16
N ILE A 37 -7.55 2.67 -10.06
CA ILE A 37 -7.34 1.84 -8.87
C ILE A 37 -6.89 0.44 -9.30
N ARG A 38 -5.90 -0.11 -8.59
CA ARG A 38 -5.39 -1.45 -8.87
C ARG A 38 -5.03 -2.16 -7.58
N PRO A 39 -5.56 -3.37 -7.33
CA PRO A 39 -5.11 -4.19 -6.21
C PRO A 39 -3.70 -4.73 -6.49
N LEU A 40 -2.84 -4.66 -5.49
CA LEU A 40 -1.46 -5.14 -5.56
C LEU A 40 -1.06 -5.75 -4.23
N THR A 41 -0.27 -6.82 -4.31
CA THR A 41 0.43 -7.32 -3.12
C THR A 41 1.59 -6.39 -2.77
N TYR A 42 1.89 -6.30 -1.48
CA TYR A 42 2.92 -5.40 -1.00
C TYR A 42 3.66 -5.99 0.20
N ASN A 43 4.80 -5.41 0.49
CA ASN A 43 5.52 -5.57 1.75
C ASN A 43 5.92 -4.20 2.30
N LEU A 44 6.29 -4.17 3.56
CA LEU A 44 6.91 -2.99 4.16
C LEU A 44 8.42 -3.15 4.16
N GLN A 45 9.12 -2.08 3.77
CA GLN A 45 10.56 -2.00 3.84
C GLN A 45 10.91 -0.64 4.44
N ARG A 46 11.48 -0.65 5.64
CA ARG A 46 11.85 0.59 6.36
C ARG A 46 10.69 1.57 6.49
N GLY A 47 9.50 1.06 6.74
CA GLY A 47 8.29 1.86 6.91
C GLY A 47 7.64 2.33 5.61
N SER A 48 8.13 1.91 4.46
CA SER A 48 7.56 2.22 3.16
C SER A 48 6.90 0.99 2.54
N VAL A 49 5.79 1.21 1.86
CA VAL A 49 5.14 0.18 1.05
C VAL A 49 5.98 -0.07 -0.19
N VAL A 50 6.27 -1.35 -0.45
CA VAL A 50 7.01 -1.81 -1.64
C VAL A 50 6.15 -2.82 -2.38
N PHE A 51 6.08 -2.68 -3.68
CA PHE A 51 5.37 -3.64 -4.55
C PHE A 51 6.17 -3.90 -5.83
N ARG A 52 5.80 -4.97 -6.53
CA ARG A 52 6.43 -5.37 -7.80
C ARG A 52 5.45 -5.17 -8.94
N ILE A 53 5.93 -4.60 -10.03
CA ILE A 53 5.14 -4.46 -11.25
C ILE A 53 6.00 -4.81 -12.47
N GLY A 54 5.33 -5.11 -13.59
CA GLY A 54 5.98 -5.26 -14.88
C GLY A 54 6.30 -3.90 -15.49
N TYR A 55 7.12 -3.90 -16.52
CA TYR A 55 7.31 -2.72 -17.35
C TYR A 55 6.02 -2.43 -18.13
N GLY A 56 5.68 -1.15 -18.29
CA GLY A 56 4.51 -0.74 -19.05
C GLY A 56 3.83 0.53 -18.55
N GLU A 57 2.58 0.69 -18.93
CA GLU A 57 1.80 1.92 -18.68
C GLU A 57 1.68 2.28 -17.20
N LEU A 58 1.55 1.28 -16.33
CA LEU A 58 1.45 1.56 -14.89
C LEU A 58 2.72 2.20 -14.37
N LEU A 59 3.88 1.62 -14.67
CA LEU A 59 5.16 2.17 -14.23
C LEU A 59 5.36 3.58 -14.77
N ASP A 60 5.07 3.79 -16.05
CA ASP A 60 5.18 5.11 -16.68
C ASP A 60 4.25 6.13 -16.01
N ALA A 61 3.05 5.71 -15.65
CA ALA A 61 2.06 6.60 -15.05
C ALA A 61 2.41 7.02 -13.61
N ILE A 62 3.03 6.13 -12.83
CA ILE A 62 3.23 6.37 -11.40
C ILE A 62 4.63 6.84 -11.03
N HIS A 63 5.63 6.58 -11.88
CA HIS A 63 7.03 6.90 -11.56
C HIS A 63 7.20 8.38 -11.24
N GLN A 64 7.69 8.67 -10.03
CA GLN A 64 7.87 10.01 -9.48
C GLN A 64 6.58 10.85 -9.44
N GLN A 65 5.45 10.18 -9.35
CA GLN A 65 4.13 10.83 -9.29
C GLN A 65 3.47 10.60 -7.93
N PRO A 66 2.59 11.52 -7.53
CA PRO A 66 1.76 11.31 -6.34
C PRO A 66 0.85 10.10 -6.53
N VAL A 67 0.80 9.25 -5.52
CA VAL A 67 -0.10 8.10 -5.47
C VAL A 67 -0.70 7.97 -4.08
N VAL A 68 -1.74 7.15 -3.99
CA VAL A 68 -2.34 6.74 -2.73
C VAL A 68 -2.34 5.22 -2.67
N PHE A 69 -2.01 4.68 -1.51
CA PHE A 69 -2.12 3.24 -1.27
C PHE A 69 -3.03 3.02 -0.07
N GLU A 70 -4.00 2.13 -0.21
CA GLU A 70 -5.00 1.87 0.81
C GLU A 70 -4.97 0.40 1.19
N VAL A 71 -5.03 0.12 2.49
CA VAL A 71 -5.18 -1.23 3.03
C VAL A 71 -6.27 -1.18 4.08
N ASP A 72 -7.13 -2.20 4.09
CA ASP A 72 -8.20 -2.25 5.06
C ASP A 72 -8.53 -3.68 5.49
N HIS A 73 -9.30 -3.76 6.53
CA HIS A 73 -9.91 -5.00 6.99
C HIS A 73 -11.24 -4.65 7.65
N GLY A 74 -12.27 -5.43 7.36
CA GLY A 74 -13.57 -5.25 7.97
C GLY A 74 -14.21 -6.57 8.31
N ASP A 75 -14.96 -6.58 9.42
CA ASP A 75 -15.82 -7.70 9.81
C ASP A 75 -17.26 -7.20 9.83
N PRO A 76 -18.05 -7.52 8.78
CA PRO A 76 -19.42 -7.03 8.70
C PRO A 76 -20.35 -7.64 9.75
N SER A 77 -20.00 -8.79 10.32
CA SER A 77 -20.84 -9.45 11.32
C SER A 77 -20.91 -8.68 12.64
N VAL A 78 -19.81 -8.02 13.02
CA VAL A 78 -19.71 -7.19 14.22
C VAL A 78 -19.53 -5.72 13.93
N ARG A 79 -19.45 -5.34 12.66
CA ARG A 79 -19.32 -3.97 12.16
C ARG A 79 -18.08 -3.26 12.72
N THR A 80 -16.98 -3.98 12.78
CA THR A 80 -15.68 -3.43 13.15
C THR A 80 -14.74 -3.48 11.96
N GLY A 81 -13.69 -2.70 12.01
CA GLY A 81 -12.70 -2.69 10.96
C GLY A 81 -11.75 -1.52 11.08
N TRP A 82 -10.82 -1.48 10.14
CA TRP A 82 -9.84 -0.41 10.07
C TRP A 82 -9.44 -0.16 8.62
N SER A 83 -8.96 1.03 8.37
CA SER A 83 -8.35 1.39 7.09
C SER A 83 -7.10 2.23 7.34
N VAL A 84 -6.11 2.06 6.48
CA VAL A 84 -4.89 2.85 6.46
C VAL A 84 -4.70 3.42 5.06
N ILE A 85 -4.42 4.71 4.98
CA ILE A 85 -4.19 5.40 3.71
C ILE A 85 -2.81 6.03 3.75
N ILE A 86 -1.98 5.67 2.78
CA ILE A 86 -0.65 6.24 2.58
C ILE A 86 -0.71 7.13 1.34
N ARG A 87 -0.34 8.40 1.50
CA ARG A 87 -0.16 9.33 0.39
C ARG A 87 1.31 9.60 0.24
N GLY A 88 1.81 9.50 -0.98
CA GLY A 88 3.24 9.72 -1.20
C GLY A 88 3.59 9.73 -2.66
N ILE A 89 4.89 9.62 -2.91
CA ILE A 89 5.46 9.60 -4.25
C ILE A 89 5.94 8.18 -4.55
N ALA A 90 5.50 7.62 -5.66
CA ALA A 90 5.98 6.34 -6.14
C ALA A 90 7.35 6.51 -6.80
N GLU A 91 8.27 5.63 -6.46
CA GLU A 91 9.64 5.69 -6.93
C GLU A 91 10.14 4.28 -7.21
N GLU A 92 10.67 4.06 -8.40
CA GLU A 92 11.30 2.78 -8.70
C GLU A 92 12.61 2.63 -7.91
N ILE A 93 12.84 1.44 -7.37
CA ILE A 93 14.03 1.15 -6.58
C ILE A 93 15.17 0.76 -7.52
N TRP A 94 16.19 1.61 -7.60
CA TRP A 94 17.37 1.41 -8.46
C TRP A 94 18.65 1.09 -7.68
N GLN A 95 18.77 1.58 -6.44
CA GLN A 95 19.97 1.41 -5.65
C GLN A 95 20.17 -0.06 -5.30
N THR A 96 21.37 -0.55 -5.48
CA THR A 96 21.69 -1.98 -5.34
C THR A 96 21.28 -2.55 -4.00
N ASP A 97 21.63 -1.88 -2.89
CA ASP A 97 21.30 -2.37 -1.55
C ASP A 97 19.80 -2.42 -1.29
N ASP A 98 19.08 -1.38 -1.70
CA ASP A 98 17.62 -1.31 -1.56
C ASP A 98 16.94 -2.36 -2.44
N LEU A 99 17.45 -2.56 -3.64
CA LEU A 99 16.91 -3.53 -4.58
C LEU A 99 17.13 -4.97 -4.08
N GLU A 100 18.30 -5.28 -3.54
CA GLU A 100 18.58 -6.57 -2.94
C GLU A 100 17.67 -6.83 -1.74
N ALA A 101 17.50 -5.83 -0.86
CA ALA A 101 16.59 -5.94 0.27
C ALA A 101 15.15 -6.19 -0.18
N ALA A 102 14.69 -5.52 -1.25
CA ALA A 102 13.36 -5.74 -1.80
C ALA A 102 13.20 -7.15 -2.39
N ARG A 103 14.22 -7.66 -3.06
CA ARG A 103 14.22 -9.01 -3.65
C ARG A 103 14.22 -10.12 -2.60
N GLU A 104 14.78 -9.86 -1.43
CA GLU A 104 14.80 -10.81 -0.30
C GLU A 104 13.41 -10.95 0.34
N THR A 105 12.49 -10.02 0.11
CA THR A 105 11.13 -10.15 0.61
C THR A 105 10.38 -11.20 -0.20
N ASP A 106 9.44 -11.91 0.47
CA ASP A 106 8.60 -12.90 -0.19
C ASP A 106 7.40 -12.22 -0.87
N LEU A 107 7.71 -11.29 -1.77
CA LEU A 107 6.70 -10.50 -2.47
C LEU A 107 6.29 -11.21 -3.75
N ARG A 108 5.13 -11.90 -3.71
CA ARG A 108 4.61 -12.69 -4.83
C ARG A 108 3.35 -12.06 -5.41
N PRO A 109 3.42 -11.46 -6.61
CA PRO A 109 2.22 -10.94 -7.27
C PRO A 109 1.23 -12.05 -7.58
N TRP A 110 -0.05 -11.78 -7.41
CA TRP A 110 -1.12 -12.71 -7.78
C TRP A 110 -1.34 -12.77 -9.28
N ALA A 111 -1.13 -11.66 -9.98
CA ALA A 111 -1.28 -11.60 -11.43
C ALA A 111 -0.14 -12.34 -12.13
N PRO A 112 -0.43 -13.06 -13.23
CA PRO A 112 0.62 -13.73 -14.00
C PRO A 112 1.51 -12.71 -14.74
N GLY A 113 2.67 -13.17 -15.18
CA GLY A 113 3.61 -12.40 -15.97
C GLY A 113 4.84 -11.95 -15.20
N THR A 114 5.78 -11.39 -15.93
CA THR A 114 7.03 -10.90 -15.36
C THR A 114 6.82 -9.60 -14.60
N ARG A 115 7.29 -9.53 -13.35
CA ARG A 115 7.16 -8.40 -12.44
C ARG A 115 8.52 -8.06 -11.86
N ASP A 116 9.39 -7.46 -12.67
CA ASP A 116 10.81 -7.25 -12.31
C ASP A 116 11.11 -5.87 -11.74
N HIS A 117 10.13 -4.97 -11.72
CA HIS A 117 10.32 -3.62 -11.22
C HIS A 117 9.75 -3.50 -9.82
N TYR A 118 10.62 -3.13 -8.88
CA TYR A 118 10.25 -2.86 -7.50
C TYR A 118 10.02 -1.36 -7.33
N VAL A 119 8.88 -1.01 -6.77
CA VAL A 119 8.48 0.38 -6.54
C VAL A 119 8.20 0.55 -5.07
N ARG A 120 8.70 1.64 -4.49
CA ARG A 120 8.33 2.04 -3.13
C ARG A 120 7.52 3.32 -3.18
N ILE A 121 6.69 3.49 -2.18
CA ILE A 121 5.99 4.75 -1.95
C ILE A 121 6.70 5.47 -0.83
N ILE A 122 7.28 6.63 -1.15
CA ILE A 122 7.89 7.51 -0.16
C ILE A 122 6.73 8.26 0.50
N PRO A 123 6.41 7.96 1.79
CA PRO A 123 5.22 8.50 2.40
C PRO A 123 5.36 10.00 2.70
N ARG A 124 4.34 10.76 2.32
CA ARG A 124 4.14 12.15 2.76
C ARG A 124 3.20 12.19 3.95
N SER A 125 2.21 11.32 3.98
CA SER A 125 1.32 11.15 5.12
C SER A 125 0.85 9.71 5.21
N MET A 126 0.59 9.28 6.43
CA MET A 126 -0.01 7.99 6.72
C MET A 126 -1.09 8.21 7.77
N THR A 127 -2.32 7.90 7.41
CA THR A 127 -3.47 8.06 8.29
C THR A 127 -4.23 6.76 8.42
N GLY A 128 -4.81 6.53 9.56
CA GLY A 128 -5.62 5.34 9.78
C GLY A 128 -6.80 5.62 10.67
N ARG A 129 -7.82 4.80 10.52
CA ARG A 129 -9.04 4.83 11.32
C ARG A 129 -9.43 3.42 11.71
N ARG A 130 -10.02 3.31 12.89
CA ARG A 130 -10.58 2.05 13.39
C ARG A 130 -11.99 2.28 13.91
N ILE A 131 -12.87 1.37 13.56
CA ILE A 131 -14.18 1.22 14.19
C ILE A 131 -14.08 0.01 15.10
N ALA A 132 -14.14 0.26 16.38
CA ALA A 132 -13.98 -0.78 17.39
C ALA A 132 -15.22 -0.93 18.26
#